data_72073e97c7b3aa7bea5c77968ca5b67e
#
_entry.id   72073e97c7b3aa7bea5c77968ca5b67e
#
_cell.length_a   1.000
_cell.length_b   1.000
_cell.length_c   1.000
_cell.angle_alpha   90.00
_cell.angle_beta   90.00
_cell.angle_gamma   90.00
#
_symmetry.space_group_name_H-M   'P 1'
#
loop_
_entity.id
_entity.type
_entity.pdbx_description
1 polymer ?
#
loop_
_entity_poly.entity_id
_entity_poly.type
_entity_poly.pdbx_seq_one_letter_code
_entity_poly.pdbx_strand_id
1 'polypeptide(L)'
;RNFAIGAADDQAKRAYDVLYRATEAGLAVARPGATCCDLFAAMRAVIATFDPGTGEVGRLGHGLGMQLTEWPSHAPFDNTVLRENMVITLEPSLGYGDGMIMVHEENIVVGDGPPRLLSARAPRDLPIIG
;
A
#
# COMPACT_ATOMS: atom_id res chain seq x y z
N ARG A 1 2.72 7.31 -7.70
CA ARG A 1 2.77 8.61 -6.98
C ARG A 1 1.48 9.37 -7.19
N ASN A 2 1.01 10.07 -6.14
CA ASN A 2 -0.17 10.92 -6.20
C ASN A 2 0.23 12.39 -6.05
N PHE A 3 -0.49 13.25 -6.71
CA PHE A 3 -0.42 14.70 -6.56
C PHE A 3 -1.75 15.31 -7.03
N ALA A 4 -2.08 16.48 -6.52
CA ALA A 4 -3.21 17.25 -6.97
C ALA A 4 -2.75 18.43 -7.85
N ILE A 5 -3.54 18.81 -8.83
CA ILE A 5 -3.29 19.98 -9.67
C ILE A 5 -4.17 21.12 -9.17
N GLY A 6 -3.56 22.28 -8.86
CA GLY A 6 -4.23 23.47 -8.36
C GLY A 6 -4.69 23.35 -6.91
N ALA A 7 -5.60 22.42 -6.60
CA ALA A 7 -6.11 22.22 -5.25
C ALA A 7 -6.49 20.75 -4.99
N ALA A 8 -6.49 20.37 -3.72
CA ALA A 8 -7.07 19.11 -3.26
C ALA A 8 -8.13 19.41 -2.20
N ASP A 9 -9.29 18.75 -2.32
CA ASP A 9 -10.30 18.81 -1.28
C ASP A 9 -9.88 18.02 -0.03
N ASP A 10 -10.61 18.19 1.05
CA ASP A 10 -10.27 17.55 2.32
C ASP A 10 -10.49 16.03 2.30
N GLN A 11 -11.37 15.54 1.43
CA GLN A 11 -11.61 14.11 1.28
C GLN A 11 -10.41 13.44 0.58
N ALA A 12 -9.87 14.04 -0.49
CA ALA A 12 -8.67 13.56 -1.16
C ALA A 12 -7.45 13.57 -0.22
N LYS A 13 -7.28 14.63 0.58
CA LYS A 13 -6.20 14.72 1.57
C LYS A 13 -6.31 13.64 2.64
N ARG A 14 -7.53 13.39 3.14
CA ARG A 14 -7.79 12.32 4.11
C ARG A 14 -7.55 10.93 3.51
N ALA A 15 -8.01 10.70 2.28
CA ALA A 15 -7.76 9.44 1.57
C ALA A 15 -6.25 9.18 1.42
N TYR A 16 -5.49 10.19 1.01
CA TYR A 16 -4.04 10.10 0.91
C TYR A 16 -3.37 9.80 2.25
N ASP A 17 -3.75 10.50 3.33
CA ASP A 17 -3.23 10.26 4.67
C ASP A 17 -3.45 8.81 5.13
N VAL A 18 -4.66 8.29 4.92
CA VAL A 18 -4.99 6.90 5.28
C VAL A 18 -4.13 5.92 4.49
N LEU A 19 -3.98 6.11 3.18
CA LEU A 19 -3.16 5.24 2.34
C LEU A 19 -1.67 5.33 2.68
N TYR A 20 -1.16 6.53 2.99
CA TYR A 20 0.21 6.69 3.46
C TYR A 20 0.45 5.88 4.74
N ARG A 21 -0.45 6.00 5.73
CA ARG A 21 -0.37 5.24 6.98
C ARG A 21 -0.57 3.74 6.78
N ALA A 22 -1.42 3.33 5.84
CA ALA A 22 -1.56 1.92 5.48
C ALA A 22 -0.25 1.36 4.93
N THR A 23 0.43 2.09 4.06
CA THR A 23 1.75 1.70 3.55
C THR A 23 2.79 1.62 4.69
N GLU A 24 2.78 2.56 5.65
CA GLU A 24 3.63 2.49 6.85
C GLU A 24 3.38 1.20 7.64
N ALA A 25 2.10 0.82 7.83
CA ALA A 25 1.75 -0.42 8.50
C ALA A 25 2.27 -1.66 7.75
N GLY A 26 2.18 -1.65 6.41
CA GLY A 26 2.76 -2.70 5.56
C GLY A 26 4.28 -2.77 5.69
N LEU A 27 4.97 -1.63 5.65
CA LEU A 27 6.44 -1.55 5.84
C LEU A 27 6.88 -2.11 7.19
N ALA A 28 6.12 -1.85 8.25
CA ALA A 28 6.44 -2.34 9.60
C ALA A 28 6.35 -3.88 9.74
N VAL A 29 5.52 -4.52 8.91
CA VAL A 29 5.30 -5.98 8.92
C VAL A 29 6.21 -6.69 7.90
N ALA A 30 6.64 -6.01 6.84
CA ALA A 30 7.39 -6.58 5.72
C ALA A 30 8.80 -7.04 6.14
N ARG A 31 8.90 -8.27 6.65
CA ARG A 31 10.15 -8.91 7.09
C ARG A 31 10.11 -10.42 6.82
N PRO A 32 11.25 -11.11 6.75
CA PRO A 32 11.28 -12.56 6.62
C PRO A 32 10.47 -13.24 7.73
N GLY A 33 9.67 -14.23 7.36
CA GLY A 33 8.80 -14.95 8.27
C GLY A 33 7.36 -14.42 8.38
N ALA A 34 7.10 -13.15 8.06
CA ALA A 34 5.74 -12.64 7.89
C ALA A 34 5.08 -13.24 6.64
N THR A 35 3.76 -13.25 6.57
CA THR A 35 3.01 -13.73 5.41
C THR A 35 2.41 -12.60 4.60
N CYS A 36 2.03 -12.86 3.36
CA CYS A 36 1.27 -11.91 2.54
C CYS A 36 -0.09 -11.57 3.16
N CYS A 37 -0.71 -12.53 3.87
CA CYS A 37 -1.92 -12.27 4.66
C CYS A 37 -1.66 -11.28 5.81
N ASP A 38 -0.49 -11.35 6.48
CA ASP A 38 -0.14 -10.39 7.54
C ASP A 38 0.02 -8.97 6.97
N LEU A 39 0.66 -8.83 5.79
CA LEU A 39 0.75 -7.53 5.10
C LEU A 39 -0.64 -6.99 4.77
N PHE A 40 -1.50 -7.84 4.20
CA PHE A 40 -2.88 -7.47 3.90
C PHE A 40 -3.61 -7.01 5.15
N ALA A 41 -3.56 -7.79 6.23
CA ALA A 41 -4.26 -7.48 7.48
C ALA A 41 -3.81 -6.15 8.09
N ALA A 42 -2.49 -5.89 8.13
CA ALA A 42 -1.93 -4.65 8.66
C ALA A 42 -2.41 -3.42 7.86
N MET A 43 -2.33 -3.47 6.54
CA MET A 43 -2.77 -2.37 5.68
C MET A 43 -4.29 -2.18 5.73
N ARG A 44 -5.05 -3.29 5.69
CA ARG A 44 -6.52 -3.27 5.72
C ARG A 44 -7.07 -2.67 7.01
N ALA A 45 -6.43 -2.94 8.15
CA ALA A 45 -6.83 -2.36 9.43
C ALA A 45 -6.79 -0.82 9.41
N VAL A 46 -5.79 -0.24 8.75
CA VAL A 46 -5.69 1.22 8.61
C VAL A 46 -6.72 1.74 7.61
N ILE A 47 -6.88 1.09 6.44
CA ILE A 47 -7.86 1.49 5.42
C ILE A 47 -9.28 1.50 6.01
N ALA A 48 -9.63 0.54 6.85
CA ALA A 48 -10.94 0.46 7.50
C ALA A 48 -11.27 1.68 8.38
N THR A 49 -10.29 2.51 8.76
CA THR A 49 -10.53 3.75 9.51
C THR A 49 -11.08 4.88 8.66
N PHE A 50 -10.97 4.79 7.32
CA PHE A 50 -11.46 5.84 6.42
C PHE A 50 -12.98 5.77 6.27
N ASP A 51 -13.47 4.63 5.82
CA ASP A 51 -14.91 4.33 5.74
C ASP A 51 -15.11 2.82 5.80
N PRO A 52 -15.74 2.30 6.85
CA PRO A 52 -16.01 0.87 6.97
C PRO A 52 -17.00 0.32 5.92
N GLY A 53 -17.69 1.19 5.19
CA GLY A 53 -18.65 0.84 4.14
C GLY A 53 -18.09 0.86 2.71
N THR A 54 -16.90 1.40 2.47
CA THR A 54 -16.26 1.33 1.16
C THR A 54 -15.87 -0.12 0.86
N GLY A 55 -16.40 -0.64 -0.25
CA GLY A 55 -16.35 -2.04 -0.62
C GLY A 55 -14.96 -2.68 -0.58
N GLU A 56 -14.94 -4.01 -0.71
CA GLU A 56 -13.71 -4.78 -0.71
C GLU A 56 -12.73 -4.25 -1.73
N VAL A 57 -11.67 -3.65 -1.25
CA VAL A 57 -10.46 -3.44 -2.04
C VAL A 57 -9.84 -4.82 -2.21
N GLY A 58 -9.54 -5.21 -3.43
CA GLY A 58 -8.91 -6.49 -3.74
C GLY A 58 -7.60 -6.70 -2.97
N ARG A 59 -6.62 -7.30 -3.57
CA ARG A 59 -5.27 -7.40 -2.97
C ARG A 59 -4.67 -6.01 -2.72
N LEU A 60 -3.80 -5.91 -1.72
CA LEU A 60 -3.11 -4.66 -1.34
C LEU A 60 -1.61 -4.69 -1.71
N GLY A 61 -1.27 -5.39 -2.79
CA GLY A 61 0.08 -5.53 -3.32
C GLY A 61 0.35 -6.91 -3.90
N HIS A 62 1.54 -7.10 -4.44
CA HIS A 62 1.91 -8.32 -5.16
C HIS A 62 3.43 -8.45 -5.30
N GLY A 63 3.87 -9.60 -5.80
CA GLY A 63 5.25 -9.80 -6.25
C GLY A 63 5.57 -8.95 -7.47
N LEU A 64 6.81 -8.52 -7.57
CA LEU A 64 7.34 -7.70 -8.66
C LEU A 64 8.66 -8.30 -9.15
N GLY A 65 8.78 -8.55 -10.45
CA GLY A 65 9.98 -9.15 -11.03
C GLY A 65 10.05 -8.97 -12.53
N MET A 66 10.04 -10.07 -13.28
CA MET A 66 10.06 -10.03 -14.74
C MET A 66 8.77 -9.50 -15.33
N GLN A 67 7.66 -9.66 -14.62
CA GLN A 67 6.36 -9.10 -14.98
C GLN A 67 5.98 -8.00 -14.00
N LEU A 68 5.12 -7.09 -14.45
CA LEU A 68 4.60 -6.01 -13.62
C LEU A 68 3.87 -6.55 -12.39
N THR A 69 3.16 -7.66 -12.55
CA THR A 69 2.44 -8.35 -11.48
C THR A 69 2.83 -9.81 -11.48
N GLU A 70 3.38 -10.26 -10.36
CA GLU A 70 3.73 -11.66 -10.13
C GLU A 70 3.15 -12.14 -8.80
N TRP A 71 3.15 -13.45 -8.61
CA TRP A 71 2.92 -14.05 -7.29
C TRP A 71 4.07 -13.68 -6.33
N PRO A 72 3.79 -13.47 -5.00
CA PRO A 72 2.54 -13.68 -4.30
C PRO A 72 1.58 -12.47 -4.36
N SER A 73 0.39 -12.61 -3.77
CA SER A 73 -0.59 -11.54 -3.62
C SER A 73 -0.82 -11.19 -2.15
N HIS A 74 -0.79 -9.91 -1.79
CA HIS A 74 -1.15 -9.48 -0.44
C HIS A 74 -2.67 -9.48 -0.33
N ALA A 75 -3.21 -10.63 0.09
CA ALA A 75 -4.63 -10.94 0.15
C ALA A 75 -4.92 -11.82 1.36
N PRO A 76 -6.17 -11.86 1.86
CA PRO A 76 -6.51 -12.58 3.09
C PRO A 76 -6.34 -14.11 2.99
N PHE A 77 -6.26 -14.65 1.78
CA PHE A 77 -6.10 -16.08 1.53
C PHE A 77 -4.65 -16.49 1.22
N ASP A 78 -3.71 -15.55 1.07
CA ASP A 78 -2.34 -15.85 0.66
C ASP A 78 -1.40 -15.94 1.86
N ASN A 79 -1.06 -17.16 2.24
CA ASN A 79 -0.15 -17.45 3.34
C ASN A 79 1.31 -17.64 2.89
N THR A 80 1.67 -17.15 1.70
CA THR A 80 3.07 -17.17 1.25
C THR A 80 3.95 -16.43 2.26
N VAL A 81 4.95 -17.13 2.76
CA VAL A 81 5.92 -16.59 3.72
C VAL A 81 6.92 -15.73 3.00
N LEU A 82 7.10 -14.50 3.46
CA LEU A 82 8.11 -13.58 2.95
C LEU A 82 9.52 -14.10 3.25
N ARG A 83 10.39 -13.99 2.27
CA ARG A 83 11.81 -14.36 2.37
C ARG A 83 12.67 -13.17 2.03
N GLU A 84 13.88 -13.17 2.56
CA GLU A 84 14.89 -12.19 2.20
C GLU A 84 15.10 -12.11 0.68
N ASN A 85 15.29 -10.91 0.17
CA ASN A 85 15.44 -10.56 -1.25
C ASN A 85 14.19 -10.70 -2.11
N MET A 86 13.03 -11.03 -1.55
CA MET A 86 11.78 -10.88 -2.30
C MET A 86 11.54 -9.41 -2.65
N VAL A 87 11.18 -9.16 -3.91
CA VAL A 87 10.74 -7.85 -4.38
C VAL A 87 9.22 -7.87 -4.47
N ILE A 88 8.57 -6.96 -3.77
CA ILE A 88 7.12 -6.88 -3.66
C ILE A 88 6.65 -5.44 -3.71
N THR A 89 5.38 -5.22 -4.05
CA THR A 89 4.72 -3.93 -3.91
C THR A 89 3.90 -3.89 -2.63
N LEU A 90 3.82 -2.74 -1.98
CA LEU A 90 2.77 -2.39 -1.04
C LEU A 90 1.87 -1.41 -1.74
N GLU A 91 0.65 -1.82 -2.06
CA GLU A 91 -0.26 -1.11 -2.97
C GLU A 91 -1.66 -0.95 -2.35
N PRO A 92 -1.76 -0.32 -1.14
CA PRO A 92 -3.06 -0.06 -0.57
C PRO A 92 -3.86 0.90 -1.45
N SER A 93 -5.16 0.61 -1.58
CA SER A 93 -6.12 1.41 -2.34
C SER A 93 -7.41 1.58 -1.57
N LEU A 94 -8.12 2.68 -1.81
CA LEU A 94 -9.46 2.92 -1.29
C LEU A 94 -10.29 3.77 -2.26
N GLY A 95 -11.60 3.54 -2.21
CA GLY A 95 -12.55 4.43 -2.85
C GLY A 95 -12.79 5.68 -1.99
N TYR A 96 -12.93 6.85 -2.62
CA TYR A 96 -13.33 8.09 -1.95
C TYR A 96 -14.22 8.91 -2.90
N GLY A 97 -15.26 9.53 -2.37
CA GLY A 97 -16.23 10.22 -3.22
C GLY A 97 -16.92 9.29 -4.23
N ASP A 98 -17.63 9.88 -5.18
CA ASP A 98 -18.44 9.15 -6.16
C ASP A 98 -17.59 8.51 -7.26
N GLY A 99 -17.24 7.23 -7.08
CA GLY A 99 -16.51 6.45 -8.08
C GLY A 99 -15.01 6.77 -8.21
N MET A 100 -14.46 7.60 -7.32
CA MET A 100 -13.04 7.90 -7.30
C MET A 100 -12.27 6.87 -6.49
N ILE A 101 -11.11 6.45 -6.99
CA ILE A 101 -10.21 5.52 -6.32
C ILE A 101 -8.84 6.19 -6.21
N MET A 102 -8.20 6.06 -5.07
CA MET A 102 -6.81 6.42 -4.87
C MET A 102 -6.00 5.17 -4.54
N VAL A 103 -4.80 5.10 -5.11
CA VAL A 103 -3.84 4.03 -4.88
C VAL A 103 -2.53 4.66 -4.41
N HIS A 104 -1.93 4.11 -3.37
CA HIS A 104 -0.59 4.50 -2.92
C HIS A 104 0.32 3.27 -3.04
N GLU A 105 1.43 3.41 -3.75
CA GLU A 105 2.30 2.26 -4.04
C GLU A 105 3.75 2.56 -3.70
N GLU A 106 4.38 1.62 -2.99
CA GLU A 106 5.82 1.56 -2.78
C GLU A 106 6.36 0.19 -3.15
N ASN A 107 7.44 0.17 -3.90
CA ASN A 107 8.16 -1.05 -4.25
C ASN A 107 9.31 -1.27 -3.28
N ILE A 108 9.40 -2.46 -2.71
CA ILE A 108 10.35 -2.78 -1.65
C ILE A 108 11.08 -4.09 -1.90
N VAL A 109 12.25 -4.19 -1.29
CA VAL A 109 12.98 -5.46 -1.12
C VAL A 109 12.90 -5.86 0.33
N VAL A 110 12.41 -7.07 0.59
CA VAL A 110 12.38 -7.66 1.94
C VAL A 110 13.82 -7.96 2.38
N GLY A 111 14.22 -7.43 3.54
CA GLY A 111 15.54 -7.65 4.14
C GLY A 111 15.45 -8.25 5.53
N ASP A 112 16.56 -8.54 6.16
CA ASP A 112 16.69 -9.04 7.54
C ASP A 112 16.38 -7.95 8.59
N GLY A 113 16.35 -6.67 8.16
CA GLY A 113 15.93 -5.48 8.91
C GLY A 113 14.72 -4.80 8.26
N PRO A 114 14.61 -3.47 8.41
CA PRO A 114 13.59 -2.72 7.70
C PRO A 114 13.68 -2.93 6.17
N PRO A 115 12.56 -3.06 5.46
CA PRO A 115 12.59 -3.28 4.03
C PRO A 115 13.22 -2.08 3.30
N ARG A 116 13.98 -2.36 2.24
CA ARG A 116 14.60 -1.32 1.42
C ARG A 116 13.65 -0.85 0.33
N LEU A 117 13.35 0.44 0.32
CA LEU A 117 12.58 1.07 -0.76
C LEU A 117 13.41 1.09 -2.06
N LEU A 118 12.77 0.80 -3.19
CA LEU A 118 13.39 0.86 -4.52
C LEU A 118 13.37 2.25 -5.14
N SER A 119 12.57 3.16 -4.58
CA SER A 119 12.50 4.56 -4.99
C SER A 119 12.40 5.48 -3.78
N ALA A 120 12.57 6.77 -3.96
CA ALA A 120 12.33 7.75 -2.89
C ALA A 120 10.91 7.60 -2.34
N ARG A 121 10.77 7.66 -1.03
CA ARG A 121 9.47 7.60 -0.34
C ARG A 121 8.54 8.69 -0.85
N ALA A 122 7.27 8.37 -1.01
CA ALA A 122 6.24 9.38 -1.29
C ALA A 122 6.20 10.43 -0.16
N PRO A 123 5.92 11.71 -0.47
CA PRO A 123 5.75 12.74 0.56
C PRO A 123 4.67 12.37 1.57
N ARG A 124 4.84 12.84 2.83
CA ARG A 124 3.87 12.58 3.90
C ARG A 124 2.49 13.17 3.60
N ASP A 125 2.48 14.35 3.00
CA ASP A 125 1.27 15.06 2.61
C ASP A 125 1.06 14.99 1.10
N LEU A 126 -0.19 15.00 0.65
CA LEU A 126 -0.52 15.00 -0.77
C LEU A 126 0.06 16.26 -1.45
N PRO A 127 1.03 16.11 -2.37
CA PRO A 127 1.62 17.26 -3.06
C PRO A 127 0.58 17.97 -3.91
N ILE A 128 0.63 19.30 -3.89
CA ILE A 128 -0.19 20.16 -4.74
C ILE A 128 0.76 20.89 -5.69
N ILE A 129 0.49 20.82 -6.97
CA ILE A 129 1.26 21.46 -8.05
C ILE A 129 0.36 22.33 -8.92
N GLY A 130 0.91 23.42 -9.45
CA GLY A 130 0.21 24.40 -10.30
C GLY A 130 0.19 25.78 -9.74
#